data_2f83806521585d8b97ea81d0d0696125
#
_entry.id   2f83806521585d8b97ea81d0d0696125
#
_cell.length_a   1.000
_cell.length_b   1.000
_cell.length_c   1.000
_cell.angle_alpha   90.00
_cell.angle_beta   90.00
_cell.angle_gamma   90.00
#
_symmetry.space_group_name_H-M   'P 1'
#
loop_
_entity.id
_entity.type
_entity.pdbx_description
1 polymer ?
#
loop_
_entity_poly.entity_id
_entity_poly.type
_entity_poly.pdbx_seq_one_letter_code
_entity_poly.pdbx_strand_id
1 'polypeptide(L)'
;MVAAEAAGEVARGDPVPHNDAMTVALIVLAVLVVGLLALAVVAFNKLRATDIAAQEALAGIDVQLTRRADLIPNLVETVRGYAQHERGVFEAVTEARAGVQRAAAGDDVPAKAAADAALQGALVRLDAVAEAYPDLKADANFRDLQGQLAETEDQISFARQYYNDAVRTLNTLVATIPWLLFAPMAGVRAREFYEAPDSHEQAPQVKF
;
A
#
# COMPACT_ATOMS: atom_id res chain seq x y z
N MET A 1 84.34 52.40 19.86
CA MET A 1 84.49 51.13 20.57
C MET A 1 83.25 50.97 21.44
N VAL A 2 82.33 50.19 21.04
CA VAL A 2 81.55 49.23 21.80
C VAL A 2 80.57 48.61 20.81
N ALA A 3 80.76 47.34 20.58
CA ALA A 3 80.00 46.49 19.71
C ALA A 3 78.89 45.78 20.51
N ALA A 4 77.92 45.34 19.72
CA ALA A 4 77.09 44.16 19.89
C ALA A 4 76.24 44.05 21.17
N GLU A 5 74.94 44.07 20.97
CA GLU A 5 74.06 43.09 21.53
C GLU A 5 72.66 43.14 20.82
N ALA A 6 72.57 42.44 19.73
CA ALA A 6 71.32 42.11 19.14
C ALA A 6 71.30 40.60 18.90
N ALA A 7 70.99 39.85 19.96
CA ALA A 7 70.84 38.43 19.89
C ALA A 7 69.42 38.04 20.33
N GLY A 8 68.60 37.66 19.34
CA GLY A 8 67.74 36.50 19.43
C GLY A 8 66.53 36.54 20.34
N GLU A 9 65.48 37.23 19.96
CA GLU A 9 64.15 36.92 20.40
C GLU A 9 63.61 35.78 19.50
N VAL A 10 63.99 34.54 19.93
CA VAL A 10 63.37 33.33 19.39
C VAL A 10 61.91 33.34 19.78
N ALA A 11 61.06 33.59 18.79
CA ALA A 11 59.61 33.38 18.93
C ALA A 11 59.38 31.96 19.51
N ARG A 12 59.12 31.91 20.80
CA ARG A 12 58.49 30.74 21.44
C ARG A 12 57.12 30.63 20.85
N GLY A 13 56.95 29.72 19.91
CA GLY A 13 55.62 29.21 19.55
C GLY A 13 54.99 28.63 20.81
N ASP A 14 54.00 29.31 21.36
CA ASP A 14 53.25 28.83 22.49
C ASP A 14 52.70 27.47 22.14
N PRO A 15 52.89 26.41 22.95
CA PRO A 15 52.27 25.11 22.70
C PRO A 15 50.77 25.32 22.79
N VAL A 16 50.08 25.09 21.69
CA VAL A 16 48.61 25.08 21.65
C VAL A 16 48.14 24.19 22.78
N PRO A 17 47.38 24.72 23.78
CA PRO A 17 47.08 23.96 24.98
C PRO A 17 46.33 22.70 24.58
N HIS A 18 46.86 21.55 24.95
CA HIS A 18 46.32 20.22 24.64
C HIS A 18 44.85 20.06 25.05
N ASN A 19 44.39 20.90 25.97
CA ASN A 19 42.99 20.98 26.44
C ASN A 19 42.03 21.54 25.37
N ASP A 20 42.46 22.48 24.53
CA ASP A 20 41.58 23.10 23.52
C ASP A 20 41.28 22.13 22.37
N ALA A 21 42.25 21.34 21.95
CA ALA A 21 42.05 20.31 20.94
C ALA A 21 41.09 19.21 21.43
N MET A 22 41.18 18.83 22.70
CA MET A 22 40.32 17.84 23.31
C MET A 22 38.87 18.38 23.48
N THR A 23 38.70 19.63 23.91
CA THR A 23 37.40 20.28 24.03
C THR A 23 36.74 20.44 22.66
N VAL A 24 37.46 20.83 21.62
CA VAL A 24 36.94 20.90 20.25
C VAL A 24 36.51 19.50 19.77
N ALA A 25 37.32 18.47 20.00
CA ALA A 25 36.96 17.09 19.63
C ALA A 25 35.67 16.60 20.33
N LEU A 26 35.52 16.92 21.64
CA LEU A 26 34.29 16.57 22.40
C LEU A 26 33.07 17.33 21.89
N ILE A 27 33.20 18.60 21.54
CA ILE A 27 32.11 19.39 20.95
C ILE A 27 31.68 18.81 19.59
N VAL A 28 32.68 18.50 18.73
CA VAL A 28 32.40 17.90 17.42
C VAL A 28 31.69 16.54 17.58
N LEU A 29 32.19 15.70 18.51
CA LEU A 29 31.56 14.42 18.81
C LEU A 29 30.11 14.60 19.31
N ALA A 30 29.88 15.54 20.22
CA ALA A 30 28.55 15.84 20.74
C ALA A 30 27.60 16.29 19.61
N VAL A 31 28.06 17.17 18.72
CA VAL A 31 27.25 17.61 17.54
C VAL A 31 26.95 16.46 16.62
N LEU A 32 27.91 15.57 16.34
CA LEU A 32 27.68 14.37 15.51
C LEU A 32 26.65 13.41 16.15
N VAL A 33 26.75 13.17 17.46
CA VAL A 33 25.79 12.33 18.19
C VAL A 33 24.39 12.93 18.15
N VAL A 34 24.26 14.23 18.42
CA VAL A 34 22.95 14.92 18.35
C VAL A 34 22.40 14.87 16.93
N GLY A 35 23.22 15.11 15.91
CA GLY A 35 22.83 15.00 14.50
C GLY A 35 22.34 13.60 14.13
N LEU A 36 23.04 12.56 14.58
CA LEU A 36 22.66 11.17 14.35
C LEU A 36 21.33 10.81 15.05
N LEU A 37 21.15 11.26 16.29
CA LEU A 37 19.90 11.06 17.02
C LEU A 37 18.72 11.78 16.32
N ALA A 38 18.91 13.01 15.89
CA ALA A 38 17.91 13.74 15.14
C ALA A 38 17.54 13.02 13.83
N LEU A 39 18.54 12.54 13.09
CA LEU A 39 18.31 11.74 11.88
C LEU A 39 17.54 10.45 12.19
N ALA A 40 17.87 9.75 13.26
CA ALA A 40 17.18 8.53 13.68
C ALA A 40 15.70 8.78 13.99
N VAL A 41 15.38 9.87 14.70
CA VAL A 41 13.99 10.25 15.00
C VAL A 41 13.22 10.57 13.73
N VAL A 42 13.80 11.37 12.83
CA VAL A 42 13.15 11.72 11.53
C VAL A 42 12.93 10.47 10.69
N ALA A 43 13.94 9.58 10.64
CA ALA A 43 13.84 8.32 9.90
C ALA A 43 12.74 7.42 10.46
N PHE A 44 12.72 7.23 11.78
CA PHE A 44 11.71 6.43 12.46
C PHE A 44 10.29 6.97 12.16
N ASN A 45 10.06 8.26 12.36
CA ASN A 45 8.77 8.88 12.14
C ASN A 45 8.33 8.78 10.67
N LYS A 46 9.24 8.99 9.71
CA LYS A 46 8.95 8.87 8.28
C LYS A 46 8.56 7.45 7.89
N LEU A 47 9.31 6.44 8.35
CA LEU A 47 9.01 5.04 8.09
C LEU A 47 7.66 4.64 8.67
N ARG A 48 7.39 4.99 9.92
CA ARG A 48 6.10 4.70 10.58
C ARG A 48 4.91 5.38 9.90
N ALA A 49 5.05 6.65 9.54
CA ALA A 49 4.01 7.39 8.82
C ALA A 49 3.69 6.75 7.46
N THR A 50 4.72 6.32 6.72
CA THR A 50 4.51 5.68 5.41
C THR A 50 3.91 4.28 5.55
N ASP A 51 4.28 3.52 6.59
CA ASP A 51 3.68 2.21 6.88
C ASP A 51 2.20 2.34 7.26
N ILE A 52 1.86 3.33 8.09
CA ILE A 52 0.47 3.64 8.45
C ILE A 52 -0.33 4.03 7.20
N ALA A 53 0.22 4.88 6.33
CA ALA A 53 -0.46 5.27 5.09
C ALA A 53 -0.75 4.07 4.17
N ALA A 54 0.15 3.08 4.11
CA ALA A 54 -0.10 1.84 3.37
C ALA A 54 -1.22 0.99 4.02
N GLN A 55 -1.29 0.95 5.35
CA GLN A 55 -2.38 0.26 6.07
C GLN A 55 -3.73 0.94 5.85
N GLU A 56 -3.79 2.27 5.92
CA GLU A 56 -5.00 3.04 5.65
C GLU A 56 -5.47 2.85 4.20
N ALA A 57 -4.56 2.81 3.25
CA ALA A 57 -4.87 2.54 1.86
C ALA A 57 -5.45 1.13 1.65
N LEU A 58 -4.92 0.10 2.36
CA LEU A 58 -5.48 -1.26 2.34
C LEU A 58 -6.90 -1.29 2.92
N ALA A 59 -7.12 -0.62 4.04
CA ALA A 59 -8.45 -0.51 4.64
C ALA A 59 -9.46 0.15 3.67
N GLY A 60 -9.00 1.07 2.82
CA GLY A 60 -9.81 1.65 1.74
C GLY A 60 -10.30 0.62 0.73
N ILE A 61 -9.47 -0.38 0.38
CA ILE A 61 -9.88 -1.52 -0.46
C ILE A 61 -10.93 -2.36 0.27
N ASP A 62 -10.74 -2.67 1.55
CA ASP A 62 -11.66 -3.49 2.35
C ASP A 62 -13.06 -2.88 2.42
N VAL A 63 -13.15 -1.56 2.54
CA VAL A 63 -14.44 -0.84 2.51
C VAL A 63 -15.17 -1.06 1.19
N GLN A 64 -14.48 -0.96 0.06
CA GLN A 64 -15.10 -1.12 -1.25
C GLN A 64 -15.45 -2.58 -1.55
N LEU A 65 -14.60 -3.54 -1.15
CA LEU A 65 -14.89 -4.97 -1.25
C LEU A 65 -16.13 -5.35 -0.44
N THR A 66 -16.25 -4.80 0.78
CA THR A 66 -17.41 -5.02 1.63
C THR A 66 -18.67 -4.42 0.99
N ARG A 67 -18.61 -3.17 0.51
CA ARG A 67 -19.74 -2.52 -0.20
C ARG A 67 -20.20 -3.36 -1.38
N ARG A 68 -19.27 -3.88 -2.20
CA ARG A 68 -19.58 -4.77 -3.31
C ARG A 68 -20.26 -6.06 -2.84
N ALA A 69 -19.74 -6.71 -1.79
CA ALA A 69 -20.31 -7.92 -1.22
C ALA A 69 -21.73 -7.69 -0.66
N ASP A 70 -22.03 -6.50 -0.16
CA ASP A 70 -23.35 -6.15 0.39
C ASP A 70 -24.43 -5.93 -0.67
N LEU A 71 -24.06 -5.64 -1.91
CA LEU A 71 -25.00 -5.56 -3.05
C LEU A 71 -25.45 -6.94 -3.52
N ILE A 72 -24.65 -8.00 -3.30
CA ILE A 72 -24.86 -9.33 -3.87
C ILE A 72 -26.20 -9.98 -3.46
N PRO A 73 -26.67 -9.93 -2.19
CA PRO A 73 -27.93 -10.55 -1.81
C PRO A 73 -29.11 -9.99 -2.60
N ASN A 74 -29.18 -8.66 -2.77
CA ASN A 74 -30.25 -7.99 -3.51
C ASN A 74 -30.19 -8.34 -4.99
N LEU A 75 -28.99 -8.41 -5.58
CA LEU A 75 -28.78 -8.81 -6.96
C LEU A 75 -29.26 -10.25 -7.19
N VAL A 76 -28.84 -11.19 -6.33
CA VAL A 76 -29.23 -12.60 -6.41
C VAL A 76 -30.75 -12.75 -6.24
N GLU A 77 -31.38 -12.03 -5.33
CA GLU A 77 -32.83 -12.06 -5.14
C GLU A 77 -33.58 -11.54 -6.38
N THR A 78 -33.14 -10.42 -6.96
CA THR A 78 -33.70 -9.85 -8.17
C THR A 78 -33.61 -10.82 -9.33
N VAL A 79 -32.41 -11.40 -9.59
CA VAL A 79 -32.21 -12.35 -10.70
C VAL A 79 -33.00 -13.65 -10.47
N ARG A 80 -33.09 -14.15 -9.24
CA ARG A 80 -33.85 -15.37 -8.90
C ARG A 80 -35.33 -15.25 -9.23
N GLY A 81 -35.90 -14.05 -9.17
CA GLY A 81 -37.29 -13.80 -9.57
C GLY A 81 -37.57 -14.17 -11.03
N TYR A 82 -36.58 -14.07 -11.90
CA TYR A 82 -36.67 -14.33 -13.34
C TYR A 82 -36.04 -15.67 -13.76
N ALA A 83 -34.97 -16.10 -13.11
CA ALA A 83 -34.10 -17.21 -13.53
C ALA A 83 -34.03 -18.31 -12.45
N GLN A 84 -35.18 -18.85 -12.01
CA GLN A 84 -35.27 -19.79 -10.89
C GLN A 84 -34.46 -21.11 -11.04
N HIS A 85 -34.11 -21.48 -12.27
CA HIS A 85 -33.40 -22.73 -12.57
C HIS A 85 -31.87 -22.62 -12.48
N GLU A 86 -31.33 -21.40 -12.33
CA GLU A 86 -29.86 -21.13 -12.34
C GLU A 86 -29.21 -21.27 -10.95
N ARG A 87 -29.59 -22.33 -10.20
CA ARG A 87 -29.13 -22.53 -8.80
C ARG A 87 -27.61 -22.51 -8.65
N GLY A 88 -26.88 -23.15 -9.58
CA GLY A 88 -25.42 -23.23 -9.50
C GLY A 88 -24.73 -21.87 -9.61
N VAL A 89 -25.30 -20.94 -10.37
CA VAL A 89 -24.77 -19.58 -10.48
C VAL A 89 -25.01 -18.81 -9.18
N PHE A 90 -26.17 -18.94 -8.56
CA PHE A 90 -26.47 -18.28 -7.28
C PHE A 90 -25.60 -18.81 -6.13
N GLU A 91 -25.37 -20.14 -6.09
CA GLU A 91 -24.48 -20.75 -5.11
C GLU A 91 -23.04 -20.23 -5.28
N ALA A 92 -22.52 -20.18 -6.52
CA ALA A 92 -21.17 -19.68 -6.81
C ALA A 92 -20.99 -18.20 -6.41
N VAL A 93 -21.98 -17.36 -6.70
CA VAL A 93 -21.93 -15.92 -6.30
C VAL A 93 -21.98 -15.77 -4.78
N THR A 94 -22.82 -16.57 -4.10
CA THR A 94 -22.95 -16.51 -2.64
C THR A 94 -21.67 -17.01 -1.95
N GLU A 95 -21.03 -18.05 -2.46
CA GLU A 95 -19.76 -18.57 -1.96
C GLU A 95 -18.63 -17.56 -2.17
N ALA A 96 -18.54 -16.98 -3.38
CA ALA A 96 -17.55 -15.96 -3.68
C ALA A 96 -17.72 -14.72 -2.79
N ARG A 97 -18.95 -14.28 -2.52
CA ARG A 97 -19.26 -13.23 -1.54
C ARG A 97 -18.72 -13.56 -0.15
N ALA A 98 -18.98 -14.78 0.33
CA ALA A 98 -18.47 -15.22 1.63
C ALA A 98 -16.94 -15.26 1.66
N GLY A 99 -16.29 -15.57 0.53
CA GLY A 99 -14.83 -15.48 0.35
C GLY A 99 -14.32 -14.05 0.54
N VAL A 100 -14.95 -13.08 -0.11
CA VAL A 100 -14.59 -11.66 0.02
C VAL A 100 -14.75 -11.17 1.46
N GLN A 101 -15.85 -11.52 2.14
CA GLN A 101 -16.05 -11.12 3.53
C GLN A 101 -15.00 -11.68 4.47
N ARG A 102 -14.57 -12.94 4.26
CA ARG A 102 -13.49 -13.55 5.04
C ARG A 102 -12.14 -12.89 4.77
N ALA A 103 -11.84 -12.60 3.51
CA ALA A 103 -10.59 -11.96 3.11
C ALA A 103 -10.51 -10.51 3.63
N ALA A 104 -11.60 -9.75 3.56
CA ALA A 104 -11.66 -8.37 4.06
C ALA A 104 -11.44 -8.27 5.57
N ALA A 105 -11.77 -9.31 6.33
CA ALA A 105 -11.53 -9.37 7.78
C ALA A 105 -10.07 -9.67 8.17
N GLY A 106 -9.21 -10.06 7.23
CA GLY A 106 -7.78 -10.34 7.44
C GLY A 106 -6.86 -9.29 6.84
N ASP A 107 -5.54 -9.49 6.98
CA ASP A 107 -4.51 -8.59 6.44
C ASP A 107 -3.76 -9.18 5.23
N ASP A 108 -4.15 -10.36 4.76
CA ASP A 108 -3.52 -11.07 3.65
C ASP A 108 -3.94 -10.46 2.31
N VAL A 109 -3.04 -9.69 1.71
CA VAL A 109 -3.31 -8.96 0.44
C VAL A 109 -3.53 -9.91 -0.74
N PRO A 110 -2.73 -10.96 -0.96
CA PRO A 110 -3.00 -11.99 -1.97
C PRO A 110 -4.37 -12.66 -1.80
N ALA A 111 -4.77 -12.98 -0.58
CA ALA A 111 -6.08 -13.57 -0.31
C ALA A 111 -7.23 -12.62 -0.67
N LYS A 112 -7.09 -11.31 -0.40
CA LYS A 112 -8.05 -10.29 -0.82
C LYS A 112 -8.15 -10.20 -2.35
N ALA A 113 -7.03 -10.17 -3.05
CA ALA A 113 -6.98 -10.13 -4.50
C ALA A 113 -7.62 -11.37 -5.14
N ALA A 114 -7.34 -12.57 -4.60
CA ALA A 114 -7.92 -13.81 -5.08
C ALA A 114 -9.44 -13.88 -4.85
N ALA A 115 -9.91 -13.47 -3.66
CA ALA A 115 -11.33 -13.45 -3.33
C ALA A 115 -12.12 -12.47 -4.22
N ASP A 116 -11.55 -11.32 -4.49
CA ASP A 116 -12.12 -10.30 -5.36
C ASP A 116 -12.23 -10.79 -6.81
N ALA A 117 -11.18 -11.41 -7.34
CA ALA A 117 -11.20 -12.02 -8.66
C ALA A 117 -12.24 -13.17 -8.78
N ALA A 118 -12.38 -13.97 -7.71
CA ALA A 118 -13.40 -15.03 -7.68
C ALA A 118 -14.81 -14.44 -7.71
N LEU A 119 -15.09 -13.36 -6.98
CA LEU A 119 -16.38 -12.68 -7.02
C LEU A 119 -16.63 -12.05 -8.38
N GLN A 120 -15.64 -11.40 -8.99
CA GLN A 120 -15.73 -10.87 -10.33
C GLN A 120 -16.09 -11.94 -11.35
N GLY A 121 -15.41 -13.10 -11.31
CA GLY A 121 -15.72 -14.22 -12.19
C GLY A 121 -17.12 -14.80 -11.98
N ALA A 122 -17.62 -14.80 -10.75
CA ALA A 122 -19.00 -15.24 -10.46
C ALA A 122 -20.03 -14.23 -10.96
N LEU A 123 -19.77 -12.93 -10.85
CA LEU A 123 -20.64 -11.87 -11.38
C LEU A 123 -20.73 -11.89 -12.91
N VAL A 124 -19.64 -12.11 -13.61
CA VAL A 124 -19.65 -12.28 -15.08
C VAL A 124 -20.55 -13.43 -15.50
N ARG A 125 -20.58 -14.55 -14.75
CA ARG A 125 -21.50 -15.66 -15.01
C ARG A 125 -22.95 -15.28 -14.75
N LEU A 126 -23.22 -14.52 -13.70
CA LEU A 126 -24.56 -14.02 -13.38
C LEU A 126 -25.07 -13.07 -14.47
N ASP A 127 -24.21 -12.19 -14.98
CA ASP A 127 -24.55 -11.29 -16.09
C ASP A 127 -24.84 -12.07 -17.38
N ALA A 128 -24.09 -13.15 -17.66
CA ALA A 128 -24.38 -14.02 -18.80
C ALA A 128 -25.75 -14.71 -18.67
N VAL A 129 -26.19 -15.04 -17.45
CA VAL A 129 -27.57 -15.51 -17.22
C VAL A 129 -28.57 -14.40 -17.51
N ALA A 130 -28.34 -13.19 -17.00
CA ALA A 130 -29.25 -12.06 -17.20
C ALA A 130 -29.43 -11.72 -18.68
N GLU A 131 -28.44 -11.95 -19.55
CA GLU A 131 -28.54 -11.79 -20.97
C GLU A 131 -29.62 -12.70 -21.63
N ALA A 132 -29.87 -13.88 -21.04
CA ALA A 132 -30.88 -14.82 -21.51
C ALA A 132 -32.32 -14.44 -21.11
N TYR A 133 -32.49 -13.44 -20.23
CA TYR A 133 -33.78 -13.02 -19.68
C TYR A 133 -34.07 -11.53 -19.97
N PRO A 134 -34.69 -11.18 -21.13
CA PRO A 134 -34.92 -9.79 -21.54
C PRO A 134 -35.72 -8.96 -20.52
N ASP A 135 -36.69 -9.59 -19.84
CA ASP A 135 -37.50 -8.92 -18.82
C ASP A 135 -36.68 -8.52 -17.58
N LEU A 136 -35.72 -9.32 -17.19
CA LEU A 136 -34.75 -8.98 -16.12
C LEU A 136 -33.89 -7.78 -16.52
N LYS A 137 -33.39 -7.75 -17.76
CA LYS A 137 -32.63 -6.59 -18.26
C LYS A 137 -33.44 -5.29 -18.29
N ALA A 138 -34.76 -5.38 -18.45
CA ALA A 138 -35.68 -4.24 -18.42
C ALA A 138 -36.04 -3.83 -16.99
N ASP A 139 -35.79 -4.69 -15.98
CA ASP A 139 -36.10 -4.41 -14.58
C ASP A 139 -35.28 -3.23 -14.05
N ALA A 140 -35.93 -2.28 -13.38
CA ALA A 140 -35.31 -1.05 -12.90
C ALA A 140 -34.35 -1.32 -11.74
N ASN A 141 -34.71 -2.25 -10.82
CA ASN A 141 -33.87 -2.57 -9.66
C ASN A 141 -32.59 -3.29 -10.13
N PHE A 142 -32.70 -4.20 -11.11
CA PHE A 142 -31.55 -4.89 -11.68
C PHE A 142 -30.56 -3.88 -12.30
N ARG A 143 -31.03 -2.93 -13.09
CA ARG A 143 -30.19 -1.90 -13.72
C ARG A 143 -29.55 -0.97 -12.69
N ASP A 144 -30.27 -0.62 -11.63
CA ASP A 144 -29.72 0.19 -10.54
C ASP A 144 -28.61 -0.55 -9.79
N LEU A 145 -28.81 -1.84 -9.46
CA LEU A 145 -27.80 -2.68 -8.83
C LEU A 145 -26.56 -2.87 -9.72
N GLN A 146 -26.73 -3.07 -11.02
CA GLN A 146 -25.62 -3.12 -11.96
C GLN A 146 -24.85 -1.79 -12.01
N GLY A 147 -25.54 -0.65 -11.99
CA GLY A 147 -24.93 0.67 -11.90
C GLY A 147 -24.09 0.84 -10.63
N GLN A 148 -24.63 0.42 -9.49
CA GLN A 148 -23.92 0.46 -8.21
C GLN A 148 -22.70 -0.49 -8.18
N LEU A 149 -22.80 -1.68 -8.81
CA LEU A 149 -21.66 -2.60 -8.92
C LEU A 149 -20.57 -2.03 -9.82
N ALA A 150 -20.93 -1.41 -10.95
CA ALA A 150 -19.97 -0.74 -11.82
C ALA A 150 -19.25 0.42 -11.10
N GLU A 151 -20.00 1.27 -10.38
CA GLU A 151 -19.40 2.33 -9.55
C GLU A 151 -18.43 1.76 -8.50
N THR A 152 -18.82 0.65 -7.85
CA THR A 152 -17.98 0.01 -6.83
C THR A 152 -16.71 -0.57 -7.45
N GLU A 153 -16.76 -1.13 -8.66
CA GLU A 153 -15.57 -1.61 -9.39
C GLU A 153 -14.59 -0.48 -9.68
N ASP A 154 -15.09 0.67 -10.13
CA ASP A 154 -14.26 1.86 -10.36
C ASP A 154 -13.57 2.32 -9.06
N GLN A 155 -14.31 2.31 -7.94
CA GLN A 155 -13.75 2.65 -6.63
C GLN A 155 -12.71 1.63 -6.14
N ILE A 156 -12.92 0.33 -6.38
CA ILE A 156 -11.94 -0.72 -6.06
C ILE A 156 -10.68 -0.51 -6.90
N SER A 157 -10.82 -0.27 -8.18
CA SER A 157 -9.69 -0.01 -9.09
C SER A 157 -8.85 1.18 -8.62
N PHE A 158 -9.52 2.28 -8.25
CA PHE A 158 -8.85 3.46 -7.69
C PHE A 158 -8.16 3.16 -6.36
N ALA A 159 -8.84 2.46 -5.45
CA ALA A 159 -8.28 2.09 -4.15
C ALA A 159 -7.04 1.17 -4.28
N ARG A 160 -7.05 0.23 -5.24
CA ARG A 160 -5.89 -0.63 -5.57
C ARG A 160 -4.70 0.21 -6.05
N GLN A 161 -4.93 1.15 -6.95
CA GLN A 161 -3.88 2.06 -7.42
C GLN A 161 -3.26 2.85 -6.25
N TYR A 162 -4.11 3.43 -5.42
CA TYR A 162 -3.68 4.22 -4.27
C TYR A 162 -2.86 3.37 -3.27
N TYR A 163 -3.32 2.14 -2.98
CA TYR A 163 -2.57 1.19 -2.15
C TYR A 163 -1.21 0.85 -2.75
N ASN A 164 -1.16 0.52 -4.03
CA ASN A 164 0.08 0.15 -4.70
C ASN A 164 1.08 1.31 -4.74
N ASP A 165 0.63 2.55 -4.86
CA ASP A 165 1.48 3.74 -4.78
C ASP A 165 2.04 3.95 -3.36
N ALA A 166 1.22 3.73 -2.32
CA ALA A 166 1.66 3.77 -0.93
C ALA A 166 2.69 2.67 -0.63
N VAL A 167 2.44 1.44 -1.09
CA VAL A 167 3.37 0.30 -0.97
C VAL A 167 4.68 0.57 -1.72
N ARG A 168 4.62 1.09 -2.95
CA ARG A 168 5.83 1.46 -3.71
C ARG A 168 6.67 2.46 -2.93
N THR A 169 6.04 3.48 -2.36
CA THR A 169 6.71 4.50 -1.54
C THR A 169 7.37 3.88 -0.31
N LEU A 170 6.65 3.02 0.41
CA LEU A 170 7.16 2.29 1.57
C LEU A 170 8.34 1.39 1.20
N ASN A 171 8.17 0.56 0.17
CA ASN A 171 9.19 -0.40 -0.27
C ASN A 171 10.45 0.32 -0.75
N THR A 172 10.31 1.48 -1.39
CA THR A 172 11.45 2.34 -1.76
C THR A 172 12.19 2.83 -0.51
N LEU A 173 11.47 3.30 0.50
CA LEU A 173 12.10 3.76 1.75
C LEU A 173 12.85 2.63 2.44
N VAL A 174 12.25 1.46 2.64
CA VAL A 174 12.92 0.33 3.33
C VAL A 174 14.11 -0.25 2.55
N ALA A 175 14.21 0.04 1.24
CA ALA A 175 15.30 -0.40 0.38
C ALA A 175 16.42 0.63 0.18
N THR A 176 16.25 1.89 0.62
CA THR A 176 17.18 2.99 0.34
C THR A 176 17.85 3.54 1.60
N ILE A 177 19.10 4.02 1.45
CA ILE A 177 19.83 4.71 2.52
C ILE A 177 19.33 6.16 2.60
N PRO A 178 19.19 6.74 3.82
CA PRO A 178 19.56 6.15 5.12
C PRO A 178 18.47 5.28 5.76
N TRP A 179 17.26 5.22 5.22
CA TRP A 179 16.07 4.62 5.82
C TRP A 179 16.20 3.12 6.09
N LEU A 180 16.89 2.39 5.18
CA LEU A 180 17.18 0.96 5.31
C LEU A 180 17.81 0.61 6.68
N LEU A 181 18.68 1.48 7.21
CA LEU A 181 19.37 1.25 8.49
C LEU A 181 18.41 1.35 9.69
N PHE A 182 17.34 2.13 9.56
CA PHE A 182 16.35 2.39 10.62
C PHE A 182 15.09 1.54 10.51
N ALA A 183 14.83 0.92 9.35
CA ALA A 183 13.62 0.14 9.11
C ALA A 183 13.41 -1.01 10.11
N PRO A 184 14.44 -1.82 10.49
CA PRO A 184 14.29 -2.87 11.50
C PRO A 184 13.93 -2.30 12.88
N MET A 185 14.51 -1.17 13.26
CA MET A 185 14.25 -0.50 14.53
C MET A 185 12.83 0.09 14.58
N ALA A 186 12.31 0.58 13.44
CA ALA A 186 10.94 1.05 13.31
C ALA A 186 9.93 -0.10 13.21
N GLY A 187 10.36 -1.36 13.10
CA GLY A 187 9.50 -2.52 12.90
C GLY A 187 8.78 -2.51 11.55
N VAL A 188 9.33 -1.80 10.56
CA VAL A 188 8.73 -1.63 9.23
C VAL A 188 9.43 -2.56 8.23
N ARG A 189 8.60 -3.22 7.40
CA ARG A 189 9.06 -4.14 6.35
C ARG A 189 8.41 -3.79 5.03
N ALA A 190 8.97 -4.31 3.95
CA ALA A 190 8.32 -4.25 2.64
C ALA A 190 6.96 -4.95 2.69
N ARG A 191 5.99 -4.40 1.96
CA ARG A 191 4.64 -4.93 1.81
C ARG A 191 4.42 -5.45 0.39
N GLU A 192 3.51 -6.39 0.26
CA GLU A 192 3.11 -6.95 -1.02
C GLU A 192 2.18 -5.99 -1.76
N PHE A 193 2.28 -5.97 -3.09
CA PHE A 193 1.36 -5.23 -3.94
C PHE A 193 0.01 -5.96 -4.05
N TYR A 194 -1.04 -5.19 -4.27
CA TYR A 194 -2.32 -5.75 -4.65
C TYR A 194 -2.27 -6.04 -6.15
N GLU A 195 -1.99 -7.29 -6.50
CA GLU A 195 -1.87 -7.74 -7.88
C GLU A 195 -3.23 -8.29 -8.36
N ALA A 196 -3.63 -7.87 -9.58
CA ALA A 196 -4.71 -8.55 -10.25
C ALA A 196 -4.21 -9.94 -10.69
N PRO A 197 -5.06 -11.00 -10.66
CA PRO A 197 -4.65 -12.30 -11.18
C PRO A 197 -4.15 -12.19 -12.62
N ASP A 198 -3.12 -12.99 -12.97
CA ASP A 198 -2.37 -12.96 -14.24
C ASP A 198 -3.21 -13.05 -15.54
N SER A 199 -4.52 -13.25 -15.43
CA SER A 199 -5.43 -13.29 -16.57
C SER A 199 -5.50 -12.00 -17.41
N HIS A 200 -5.03 -10.89 -16.87
CA HIS A 200 -5.00 -9.58 -17.56
C HIS A 200 -3.64 -9.21 -18.15
N GLU A 201 -2.57 -9.98 -17.86
CA GLU A 201 -1.25 -9.77 -18.45
C GLU A 201 -1.08 -10.39 -19.85
N GLN A 202 -2.02 -11.23 -20.28
CA GLN A 202 -1.95 -11.76 -21.63
C GLN A 202 -2.31 -10.66 -22.64
N ALA A 203 -1.28 -10.12 -23.28
CA ALA A 203 -1.45 -9.21 -24.40
C ALA A 203 -2.41 -9.85 -25.45
N PRO A 204 -3.38 -9.13 -25.99
CA PRO A 204 -4.30 -9.66 -26.99
C PRO A 204 -3.49 -10.18 -28.17
N GLN A 205 -3.62 -11.47 -28.49
CA GLN A 205 -3.00 -12.05 -29.68
C GLN A 205 -3.73 -11.52 -30.92
N VAL A 206 -3.16 -10.48 -31.52
CA VAL A 206 -3.60 -10.00 -32.81
C VAL A 206 -3.11 -11.00 -33.86
N LYS A 207 -4.00 -11.85 -34.38
CA LYS A 207 -3.74 -12.63 -35.60
C LYS A 207 -4.08 -11.74 -36.79
N PHE A 208 -3.06 -11.44 -37.60
CA PHE A 208 -3.20 -10.85 -38.93
C PHE A 208 -3.58 -11.89 -39.94
#